data_73a884dfb5a2ef4482414ec764ac4ba6
#
_entry.id   73a884dfb5a2ef4482414ec764ac4ba6
#
_cell.length_a   1.000
_cell.length_b   1.000
_cell.length_c   1.000
_cell.angle_alpha   90.00
_cell.angle_beta   90.00
_cell.angle_gamma   90.00
#
_symmetry.space_group_name_H-M   'P 1'
#
loop_
_entity.id
_entity.type
_entity.pdbx_description
1 polymer ?
#
loop_
_entity_poly.entity_id
_entity_poly.type
_entity_poly.pdbx_seq_one_letter_code
_entity_poly.pdbx_strand_id
1 'polypeptide(L)'
;MFILLKQYLNLNQIIEILGIIVQTGVLITSIFALFQTNKALNKNEKSFQLAKEDNELLKKQLIGTFKPNFLFNFEEFNYNLNQINIHNVNEKLFQFNLKKWSEYSVNLSNISENIAREIHIENFPFLNFEQLKNFEELLNGTDLYYIRDTISIGSLSKDQKVEITFSRKIKKIIVYRSLGNIESSINLYLKLTYNDTFDEQNALYYQFTPVVNFNDFDYSISWMQKNISSKEYYEKLTQFKNNIASLKNKR
;
A
#
# COMPACT_ATOMS: atom_id res chain seq x y z
N MET A 1 -12.74 68.04 50.74
CA MET A 1 -13.90 67.46 50.06
C MET A 1 -14.75 66.57 50.97
N PHE A 2 -14.20 65.72 51.84
CA PHE A 2 -14.93 64.84 52.73
C PHE A 2 -15.73 65.61 53.87
N ILE A 3 -15.21 66.76 54.33
CA ILE A 3 -15.83 67.55 55.38
C ILE A 3 -17.10 68.28 54.88
N LEU A 4 -17.13 68.72 53.62
CA LEU A 4 -18.28 69.42 53.03
C LEU A 4 -19.44 68.43 52.71
N LEU A 5 -19.10 67.19 52.38
CA LEU A 5 -20.11 66.12 52.19
C LEU A 5 -20.82 65.70 53.45
N LYS A 6 -20.16 65.80 54.62
CA LYS A 6 -20.73 65.46 55.92
C LYS A 6 -21.80 66.46 56.41
N GLN A 7 -21.84 67.68 55.83
CA GLN A 7 -22.79 68.74 56.20
C GLN A 7 -24.15 68.64 55.48
N TYR A 8 -24.21 67.92 54.38
CA TYR A 8 -25.39 67.85 53.49
C TYR A 8 -26.02 66.47 53.32
N LEU A 9 -25.36 65.39 53.73
CA LEU A 9 -25.87 64.05 53.59
C LEU A 9 -26.21 63.41 54.93
N ASN A 10 -27.41 62.85 55.05
CA ASN A 10 -27.80 62.02 56.16
C ASN A 10 -26.97 60.75 56.22
N LEU A 11 -26.68 60.18 57.42
CA LEU A 11 -25.84 58.99 57.61
C LEU A 11 -26.24 57.81 56.67
N ASN A 12 -27.54 57.63 56.47
CA ASN A 12 -28.09 56.61 55.61
C ASN A 12 -27.70 56.82 54.15
N GLN A 13 -27.68 58.04 53.67
CA GLN A 13 -27.26 58.37 52.30
C GLN A 13 -25.76 58.12 52.06
N ILE A 14 -24.94 58.34 53.08
CA ILE A 14 -23.49 58.02 53.01
C ILE A 14 -23.28 56.50 52.92
N ILE A 15 -24.03 55.71 53.68
CA ILE A 15 -23.98 54.26 53.64
C ILE A 15 -24.42 53.72 52.27
N GLU A 16 -25.50 54.27 51.71
CA GLU A 16 -25.94 53.90 50.32
C GLU A 16 -24.89 54.20 49.27
N ILE A 17 -24.29 55.38 49.31
CA ILE A 17 -23.21 55.74 48.32
C ILE A 17 -21.99 54.81 48.45
N LEU A 18 -21.60 54.52 49.71
CA LEU A 18 -20.52 53.56 49.95
C LEU A 18 -20.88 52.17 49.46
N GLY A 19 -22.12 51.72 49.65
CA GLY A 19 -22.61 50.45 49.11
C GLY A 19 -22.54 50.38 47.57
N ILE A 20 -22.95 51.45 46.89
CA ILE A 20 -22.89 51.53 45.42
C ILE A 20 -21.43 51.52 44.95
N ILE A 21 -20.53 52.22 45.60
CA ILE A 21 -19.11 52.23 45.26
C ILE A 21 -18.49 50.83 45.38
N VAL A 22 -18.78 50.12 46.46
CA VAL A 22 -18.29 48.73 46.66
C VAL A 22 -18.86 47.78 45.61
N GLN A 23 -20.17 47.84 45.36
CA GLN A 23 -20.82 47.02 44.35
C GLN A 23 -20.25 47.27 42.94
N THR A 24 -20.02 48.54 42.61
CA THR A 24 -19.39 48.91 41.32
C THR A 24 -17.96 48.41 41.22
N GLY A 25 -17.19 48.48 42.30
CA GLY A 25 -15.84 47.92 42.37
C GLY A 25 -15.81 46.40 42.20
N VAL A 26 -16.74 45.69 42.84
CA VAL A 26 -16.87 44.23 42.64
C VAL A 26 -17.28 43.89 41.23
N LEU A 27 -18.17 44.65 40.59
CA LEU A 27 -18.58 44.43 39.22
C LEU A 27 -17.39 44.60 38.22
N ILE A 28 -16.64 45.67 38.40
CA ILE A 28 -15.45 45.94 37.54
C ILE A 28 -14.40 44.84 37.68
N THR A 29 -14.11 44.39 38.90
CA THR A 29 -13.14 43.30 39.13
C THR A 29 -13.63 41.98 38.57
N SER A 30 -14.93 41.70 38.65
CA SER A 30 -15.53 40.49 38.06
C SER A 30 -15.45 40.49 36.54
N ILE A 31 -15.73 41.62 35.88
CA ILE A 31 -15.61 41.77 34.43
C ILE A 31 -14.14 41.58 33.99
N PHE A 32 -13.22 42.16 34.76
CA PHE A 32 -11.78 42.00 34.45
C PHE A 32 -11.31 40.55 34.62
N ALA A 33 -11.77 39.85 35.66
CA ALA A 33 -11.50 38.43 35.89
C ALA A 33 -12.06 37.57 34.76
N LEU A 34 -13.29 37.84 34.32
CA LEU A 34 -13.89 37.13 33.16
C LEU A 34 -13.07 37.35 31.88
N PHE A 35 -12.60 38.56 31.65
CA PHE A 35 -11.76 38.84 30.47
C PHE A 35 -10.43 38.11 30.52
N GLN A 36 -9.79 38.06 31.69
CA GLN A 36 -8.55 37.31 31.90
C GLN A 36 -8.76 35.81 31.71
N THR A 37 -9.84 35.26 32.23
CA THR A 37 -10.21 33.85 32.09
C THR A 37 -10.46 33.48 30.64
N ASN A 38 -11.19 34.30 29.90
CA ASN A 38 -11.46 34.08 28.48
C ASN A 38 -10.18 34.12 27.64
N LYS A 39 -9.27 35.04 27.96
CA LYS A 39 -7.94 35.10 27.31
C LYS A 39 -7.09 33.85 27.60
N ALA A 40 -7.16 33.34 28.84
CA ALA A 40 -6.45 32.13 29.24
C ALA A 40 -7.05 30.88 28.55
N LEU A 41 -8.38 30.78 28.45
CA LEU A 41 -9.08 29.70 27.75
C LEU A 41 -8.67 29.67 26.26
N ASN A 42 -8.71 30.80 25.57
CA ASN A 42 -8.30 30.88 24.15
C ASN A 42 -6.82 30.48 23.93
N LYS A 43 -5.96 30.83 24.92
CA LYS A 43 -4.53 30.40 24.84
C LYS A 43 -4.39 28.90 25.05
N ASN A 44 -5.14 28.34 26.01
CA ASN A 44 -5.12 26.91 26.28
C ASN A 44 -5.67 26.10 25.08
N GLU A 45 -6.74 26.57 24.45
CA GLU A 45 -7.31 25.94 23.26
C GLU A 45 -6.31 25.90 22.09
N LYS A 46 -5.60 27.02 21.82
CA LYS A 46 -4.54 27.05 20.83
C LYS A 46 -3.41 26.08 21.18
N SER A 47 -2.99 26.03 22.45
CA SER A 47 -1.95 25.10 22.89
C SER A 47 -2.39 23.64 22.74
N PHE A 48 -3.66 23.34 23.00
CA PHE A 48 -4.21 22.01 22.80
C PHE A 48 -4.26 21.61 21.31
N GLN A 49 -4.64 22.53 20.43
CA GLN A 49 -4.63 22.28 18.98
C GLN A 49 -3.22 22.02 18.47
N LEU A 50 -2.23 22.83 18.88
CA LEU A 50 -0.83 22.61 18.52
C LEU A 50 -0.31 21.25 19.03
N ALA A 51 -0.61 20.89 20.27
CA ALA A 51 -0.21 19.59 20.81
C ALA A 51 -0.85 18.41 20.06
N LYS A 52 -2.08 18.58 19.57
CA LYS A 52 -2.76 17.59 18.73
C LYS A 52 -2.07 17.46 17.36
N GLU A 53 -1.75 18.59 16.72
CA GLU A 53 -1.02 18.60 15.44
C GLU A 53 0.37 17.96 15.56
N ASP A 54 1.11 18.30 16.63
CA ASP A 54 2.42 17.70 16.92
C ASP A 54 2.33 16.19 17.14
N ASN A 55 1.31 15.72 17.87
CA ASN A 55 1.07 14.29 18.07
C ASN A 55 0.74 13.57 16.74
N GLU A 56 -0.05 14.19 15.88
CA GLU A 56 -0.35 13.63 14.55
C GLU A 56 0.92 13.59 13.66
N LEU A 57 1.74 14.62 13.76
CA LEU A 57 3.03 14.68 13.02
C LEU A 57 4.01 13.60 13.50
N LEU A 58 4.14 13.46 14.83
CA LEU A 58 4.94 12.40 15.45
C LEU A 58 4.41 11.02 15.08
N LYS A 59 3.09 10.83 15.11
CA LYS A 59 2.46 9.57 14.66
C LYS A 59 2.80 9.27 13.21
N LYS A 60 2.73 10.25 12.30
CA LYS A 60 3.10 10.08 10.88
C LYS A 60 4.60 9.77 10.70
N GLN A 61 5.48 10.41 11.45
CA GLN A 61 6.91 10.14 11.43
C GLN A 61 7.22 8.72 11.96
N LEU A 62 6.60 8.33 13.06
CA LEU A 62 6.74 6.98 13.62
C LEU A 62 6.22 5.91 12.64
N ILE A 63 5.04 6.10 12.06
CA ILE A 63 4.48 5.17 11.06
C ILE A 63 5.43 5.00 9.88
N GLY A 64 6.09 6.09 9.42
CA GLY A 64 7.08 6.03 8.34
C GLY A 64 8.30 5.16 8.67
N THR A 65 8.74 5.15 9.93
CA THR A 65 9.88 4.34 10.41
C THR A 65 9.49 2.90 10.73
N PHE A 66 8.22 2.63 10.99
CA PHE A 66 7.73 1.31 11.42
C PHE A 66 7.03 0.50 10.31
N LYS A 67 7.09 0.95 9.06
CA LYS A 67 6.54 0.16 7.95
C LYS A 67 7.39 -1.05 7.64
N PRO A 68 6.79 -2.24 7.55
CA PRO A 68 7.46 -3.41 7.01
C PRO A 68 8.03 -3.15 5.62
N ASN A 69 9.21 -3.66 5.38
CA ASN A 69 9.86 -3.60 4.07
C ASN A 69 10.05 -5.02 3.54
N PHE A 70 9.61 -5.25 2.31
CA PHE A 70 9.57 -6.57 1.72
C PHE A 70 10.55 -6.71 0.57
N LEU A 71 11.22 -7.85 0.54
CA LEU A 71 12.07 -8.28 -0.55
C LEU A 71 11.49 -9.54 -1.19
N PHE A 72 11.30 -9.48 -2.50
CA PHE A 72 10.96 -10.64 -3.31
C PHE A 72 12.24 -11.22 -3.92
N ASN A 73 12.57 -12.43 -3.53
CA ASN A 73 13.69 -13.17 -4.09
C ASN A 73 13.15 -14.19 -5.09
N PHE A 74 13.32 -13.90 -6.37
CA PHE A 74 13.04 -14.83 -7.45
C PHE A 74 14.25 -15.74 -7.62
N GLU A 75 14.03 -17.04 -7.61
CA GLU A 75 15.07 -17.98 -7.99
C GLU A 75 15.42 -17.79 -9.46
N GLU A 76 16.71 -17.81 -9.77
CA GLU A 76 17.18 -17.73 -11.14
C GLU A 76 16.83 -19.04 -11.85
N PHE A 77 16.12 -18.92 -12.95
CA PHE A 77 15.72 -20.06 -13.75
C PHE A 77 16.71 -20.26 -14.88
N ASN A 78 17.55 -21.29 -14.77
CA ASN A 78 18.54 -21.66 -15.77
C ASN A 78 18.09 -22.89 -16.55
N TYR A 79 18.25 -22.82 -17.87
CA TYR A 79 17.80 -23.86 -18.78
C TYR A 79 18.78 -24.04 -19.93
N ASN A 80 19.15 -25.32 -20.23
CA ASN A 80 20.04 -25.66 -21.31
C ASN A 80 19.27 -26.26 -22.50
N LEU A 81 19.33 -25.61 -23.67
CA LEU A 81 18.61 -26.02 -24.88
C LEU A 81 19.17 -27.29 -25.51
N ASN A 82 20.43 -27.66 -25.23
CA ASN A 82 21.06 -28.89 -25.78
C ASN A 82 20.39 -30.18 -25.28
N GLN A 83 19.59 -30.12 -24.24
CA GLN A 83 18.86 -31.27 -23.70
C GLN A 83 17.55 -31.56 -24.45
N ILE A 84 17.25 -30.82 -25.52
CA ILE A 84 16.01 -30.95 -26.29
C ILE A 84 16.30 -31.31 -27.72
N ASN A 85 15.67 -32.38 -28.16
CA ASN A 85 15.72 -32.83 -29.56
C ASN A 85 14.86 -31.88 -30.42
N ILE A 86 15.50 -31.10 -31.30
CA ILE A 86 14.99 -29.89 -31.99
C ILE A 86 13.81 -30.14 -32.93
N HIS A 87 13.50 -31.39 -33.29
CA HIS A 87 12.49 -31.71 -34.32
C HIS A 87 11.02 -31.52 -33.91
N ASN A 88 10.71 -31.26 -32.63
CA ASN A 88 9.35 -30.94 -32.17
C ASN A 88 9.39 -29.87 -31.06
N VAL A 89 10.00 -28.74 -31.39
CA VAL A 89 10.43 -27.73 -30.39
C VAL A 89 9.26 -27.12 -29.60
N ASN A 90 8.15 -26.82 -30.24
CA ASN A 90 7.13 -26.01 -29.57
C ASN A 90 6.34 -26.75 -28.48
N GLU A 91 5.90 -27.97 -28.69
CA GLU A 91 5.04 -28.68 -27.75
C GLU A 91 5.80 -29.37 -26.60
N LYS A 92 6.95 -29.99 -26.97
CA LYS A 92 7.80 -30.67 -25.95
C LYS A 92 8.55 -29.68 -25.06
N LEU A 93 9.00 -28.55 -25.60
CA LEU A 93 9.59 -27.46 -24.84
C LEU A 93 8.60 -26.89 -23.84
N PHE A 94 7.37 -26.68 -24.25
CA PHE A 94 6.30 -26.20 -23.40
C PHE A 94 5.97 -27.18 -22.28
N GLN A 95 5.87 -28.47 -22.54
CA GLN A 95 5.60 -29.48 -21.52
C GLN A 95 6.76 -29.67 -20.54
N PHE A 96 8.00 -29.66 -21.02
CA PHE A 96 9.18 -29.78 -20.19
C PHE A 96 9.34 -28.58 -19.26
N ASN A 97 9.19 -27.37 -19.78
CA ASN A 97 9.27 -26.15 -18.97
C ASN A 97 8.15 -26.05 -17.94
N LEU A 98 6.94 -26.52 -18.25
CA LEU A 98 5.85 -26.58 -17.29
C LEU A 98 6.21 -27.46 -16.08
N LYS A 99 6.95 -28.54 -16.28
CA LYS A 99 7.37 -29.41 -15.16
C LYS A 99 8.39 -28.70 -14.27
N LYS A 100 9.43 -28.07 -14.82
CA LYS A 100 10.40 -27.28 -14.06
C LYS A 100 9.76 -26.05 -13.39
N TRP A 101 8.86 -25.36 -14.08
CA TRP A 101 8.16 -24.22 -13.54
C TRP A 101 7.09 -24.58 -12.49
N SER A 102 6.62 -25.81 -12.43
CA SER A 102 5.77 -26.24 -11.32
C SER A 102 6.51 -26.18 -9.97
N GLU A 103 7.82 -26.28 -10.02
CA GLU A 103 8.73 -26.20 -8.86
C GLU A 103 9.23 -24.78 -8.59
N TYR A 104 8.95 -23.81 -9.49
CA TYR A 104 9.41 -22.44 -9.36
C TYR A 104 8.64 -21.68 -8.28
N SER A 105 9.36 -21.19 -7.32
CA SER A 105 8.83 -20.41 -6.22
C SER A 105 9.51 -19.05 -6.10
N VAL A 106 8.87 -18.15 -5.38
CA VAL A 106 9.38 -16.83 -5.05
C VAL A 106 9.41 -16.69 -3.55
N ASN A 107 10.55 -16.36 -2.98
CA ASN A 107 10.66 -16.14 -1.56
C ASN A 107 10.34 -14.68 -1.22
N LEU A 108 9.32 -14.46 -0.42
CA LEU A 108 9.02 -13.17 0.21
C LEU A 108 9.69 -13.13 1.58
N SER A 109 10.49 -12.11 1.82
CA SER A 109 11.08 -11.86 3.13
C SER A 109 10.73 -10.46 3.63
N ASN A 110 10.54 -10.33 4.93
CA ASN A 110 10.46 -9.05 5.60
C ASN A 110 11.86 -8.68 6.10
N ILE A 111 12.43 -7.62 5.53
CA ILE A 111 13.79 -7.15 5.87
C ILE A 111 13.79 -6.00 6.89
N SER A 112 12.64 -5.68 7.47
CA SER A 112 12.50 -4.63 8.50
C SER A 112 12.34 -5.23 9.89
N GLU A 113 12.56 -4.41 10.93
CA GLU A 113 12.34 -4.79 12.34
C GLU A 113 10.85 -5.02 12.67
N ASN A 114 9.94 -4.55 11.81
CA ASN A 114 8.52 -4.53 12.08
C ASN A 114 7.82 -5.75 11.53
N ILE A 115 6.86 -6.27 12.29
CA ILE A 115 6.06 -7.42 11.91
C ILE A 115 4.97 -6.96 10.95
N ALA A 116 4.82 -7.67 9.84
CA ALA A 116 3.65 -7.60 8.98
C ALA A 116 2.68 -8.73 9.33
N ARG A 117 1.40 -8.41 9.46
CA ARG A 117 0.34 -9.37 9.79
C ARG A 117 -0.68 -9.42 8.66
N GLU A 118 -1.40 -10.53 8.56
CA GLU A 118 -2.50 -10.70 7.59
C GLU A 118 -2.10 -10.30 6.17
N ILE A 119 -0.97 -10.84 5.71
CA ILE A 119 -0.44 -10.50 4.41
C ILE A 119 -1.29 -11.17 3.33
N HIS A 120 -1.81 -10.36 2.40
CA HIS A 120 -2.51 -10.83 1.21
C HIS A 120 -1.82 -10.32 -0.03
N ILE A 121 -1.59 -11.22 -0.98
CA ILE A 121 -0.96 -10.92 -2.26
C ILE A 121 -1.98 -11.18 -3.35
N GLU A 122 -2.33 -10.14 -4.10
CA GLU A 122 -3.10 -10.25 -5.33
C GLU A 122 -2.16 -10.04 -6.51
N ASN A 123 -2.21 -10.91 -7.51
CA ASN A 123 -1.35 -10.78 -8.67
C ASN A 123 -2.09 -11.12 -9.97
N PHE A 124 -1.63 -10.54 -11.07
CA PHE A 124 -2.11 -10.84 -12.41
C PHE A 124 -1.01 -10.56 -13.45
N PRO A 125 -0.88 -11.38 -14.49
CA PRO A 125 -0.05 -11.08 -15.64
C PRO A 125 -0.80 -10.07 -16.53
N PHE A 126 -0.14 -8.99 -16.94
CA PHE A 126 -0.74 -8.06 -17.88
C PHE A 126 -0.54 -8.56 -19.31
N LEU A 127 -1.65 -8.79 -19.98
CA LEU A 127 -1.70 -9.24 -21.37
C LEU A 127 -2.49 -8.21 -22.19
N ASN A 128 -1.95 -7.79 -23.34
CA ASN A 128 -2.71 -7.03 -24.31
C ASN A 128 -3.73 -7.93 -25.03
N PHE A 129 -4.60 -7.32 -25.85
CA PHE A 129 -5.68 -8.06 -26.49
C PHE A 129 -5.19 -9.20 -27.40
N GLU A 130 -4.15 -8.97 -28.21
CA GLU A 130 -3.58 -10.00 -29.10
C GLU A 130 -2.92 -11.13 -28.33
N GLN A 131 -2.20 -10.77 -27.27
CA GLN A 131 -1.62 -11.76 -26.37
C GLN A 131 -2.69 -12.65 -25.74
N LEU A 132 -3.78 -12.06 -25.27
CA LEU A 132 -4.93 -12.81 -24.73
C LEU A 132 -5.53 -13.75 -25.76
N LYS A 133 -5.70 -13.29 -27.00
CA LYS A 133 -6.23 -14.12 -28.09
C LYS A 133 -5.34 -15.35 -28.35
N ASN A 134 -4.03 -15.15 -28.44
CA ASN A 134 -3.07 -16.24 -28.63
C ASN A 134 -3.09 -17.24 -27.46
N PHE A 135 -3.27 -16.74 -26.23
CA PHE A 135 -3.40 -17.60 -25.05
C PHE A 135 -4.72 -18.36 -24.99
N GLU A 136 -5.80 -17.78 -25.51
CA GLU A 136 -7.10 -18.44 -25.59
C GLU A 136 -7.04 -19.73 -26.40
N GLU A 137 -6.39 -19.66 -27.57
CA GLU A 137 -6.18 -20.82 -28.42
C GLU A 137 -5.35 -21.90 -27.72
N LEU A 138 -4.38 -21.51 -26.92
CA LEU A 138 -3.44 -22.38 -26.22
C LEU A 138 -4.03 -23.01 -24.95
N LEU A 139 -4.95 -22.33 -24.29
CA LEU A 139 -5.58 -22.76 -23.03
C LEU A 139 -7.00 -23.33 -23.22
N ASN A 140 -7.40 -23.66 -24.46
CA ASN A 140 -8.74 -24.18 -24.79
C ASN A 140 -9.90 -23.33 -24.25
N GLY A 141 -9.72 -22.01 -24.22
CA GLY A 141 -10.79 -21.03 -24.05
C GLY A 141 -11.38 -20.82 -22.66
N THR A 142 -11.22 -21.74 -21.73
CA THR A 142 -11.94 -21.67 -20.43
C THR A 142 -11.15 -21.02 -19.30
N ASP A 143 -9.84 -20.97 -19.40
CA ASP A 143 -8.96 -20.62 -18.26
C ASP A 143 -8.54 -19.16 -18.17
N LEU A 144 -8.74 -18.36 -19.25
CA LEU A 144 -8.31 -16.96 -19.29
C LEU A 144 -9.03 -16.03 -18.29
N TYR A 145 -10.24 -16.41 -17.87
CA TYR A 145 -11.08 -15.58 -17.03
C TYR A 145 -10.69 -15.59 -15.54
N TYR A 146 -9.84 -16.53 -15.14
CA TYR A 146 -9.43 -16.74 -13.75
C TYR A 146 -7.91 -16.62 -13.56
N ILE A 147 -7.27 -15.69 -14.29
CA ILE A 147 -5.80 -15.51 -14.25
C ILE A 147 -5.36 -14.67 -13.04
N ARG A 148 -6.30 -14.19 -12.24
CA ARG A 148 -5.98 -13.45 -11.02
C ARG A 148 -5.82 -14.42 -9.85
N ASP A 149 -4.67 -14.35 -9.19
CA ASP A 149 -4.39 -15.13 -8.00
C ASP A 149 -4.46 -14.29 -6.74
N THR A 150 -4.90 -14.92 -5.66
CA THR A 150 -4.83 -14.35 -4.31
C THR A 150 -4.15 -15.36 -3.40
N ILE A 151 -3.08 -14.92 -2.74
CA ILE A 151 -2.30 -15.73 -1.81
C ILE A 151 -2.40 -15.06 -0.45
N SER A 152 -2.76 -15.82 0.58
CA SER A 152 -2.82 -15.33 1.96
C SER A 152 -1.66 -15.94 2.77
N ILE A 153 -0.94 -15.08 3.45
CA ILE A 153 0.18 -15.42 4.33
C ILE A 153 -0.19 -14.85 5.70
N GLY A 154 0.08 -15.57 6.78
CA GLY A 154 -0.21 -15.08 8.13
C GLY A 154 0.62 -13.85 8.49
N SER A 155 1.57 -13.99 9.40
CA SER A 155 2.50 -12.93 9.79
C SER A 155 3.92 -13.23 9.32
N LEU A 156 4.67 -12.18 9.06
CA LEU A 156 6.06 -12.26 8.63
C LEU A 156 6.91 -11.32 9.51
N SER A 157 7.72 -11.92 10.37
CA SER A 157 8.67 -11.21 11.23
C SER A 157 9.95 -10.85 10.45
N LYS A 158 10.84 -10.07 11.07
CA LYS A 158 12.16 -9.76 10.53
C LYS A 158 12.89 -11.03 10.09
N ASP A 159 13.53 -10.95 8.93
CA ASP A 159 14.34 -12.01 8.30
C ASP A 159 13.60 -13.33 8.05
N GLN A 160 12.34 -13.42 8.42
CA GLN A 160 11.50 -14.55 8.09
C GLN A 160 11.22 -14.59 6.60
N LYS A 161 11.29 -15.78 6.01
CA LYS A 161 11.04 -16.03 4.59
C LYS A 161 9.84 -16.96 4.45
N VAL A 162 9.00 -16.65 3.48
CA VAL A 162 7.88 -17.48 3.09
C VAL A 162 7.95 -17.72 1.59
N GLU A 163 7.81 -18.96 1.20
CA GLU A 163 7.73 -19.36 -0.19
C GLU A 163 6.35 -19.04 -0.76
N ILE A 164 6.32 -18.30 -1.87
CA ILE A 164 5.12 -17.94 -2.61
C ILE A 164 5.08 -18.77 -3.88
N THR A 165 4.03 -19.54 -4.05
CA THR A 165 3.80 -20.31 -5.27
C THR A 165 2.71 -19.65 -6.11
N PHE A 166 3.06 -19.13 -7.28
CA PHE A 166 2.08 -18.64 -8.24
C PHE A 166 1.24 -19.78 -8.84
N SER A 167 0.00 -19.47 -9.23
CA SER A 167 -0.86 -20.46 -9.86
C SER A 167 -0.20 -21.06 -11.12
N ARG A 168 -0.57 -22.28 -11.40
CA ARG A 168 -0.13 -22.97 -12.63
C ARG A 168 -0.44 -22.16 -13.89
N LYS A 169 -1.54 -21.40 -13.90
CA LYS A 169 -1.95 -20.54 -15.03
C LYS A 169 -0.99 -19.40 -15.24
N ILE A 170 -0.63 -18.67 -14.19
CA ILE A 170 0.34 -17.57 -14.26
C ILE A 170 1.71 -18.10 -14.71
N LYS A 171 2.14 -19.21 -14.13
CA LYS A 171 3.39 -19.87 -14.54
C LYS A 171 3.39 -20.22 -16.02
N LYS A 172 2.32 -20.84 -16.54
CA LYS A 172 2.18 -21.15 -17.97
C LYS A 172 2.33 -19.91 -18.86
N ILE A 173 1.67 -18.82 -18.51
CA ILE A 173 1.70 -17.58 -19.29
C ILE A 173 3.11 -17.00 -19.34
N ILE A 174 3.79 -16.94 -18.20
CA ILE A 174 5.17 -16.42 -18.09
C ILE A 174 6.13 -17.26 -18.96
N VAL A 175 6.08 -18.58 -18.81
CA VAL A 175 6.95 -19.51 -19.56
C VAL A 175 6.71 -19.42 -21.06
N TYR A 176 5.46 -19.52 -21.49
CA TYR A 176 5.11 -19.52 -22.91
C TYR A 176 5.63 -18.28 -23.64
N ARG A 177 5.54 -17.12 -23.00
CA ARG A 177 6.02 -15.86 -23.59
C ARG A 177 7.53 -15.70 -23.54
N SER A 178 8.14 -16.17 -22.47
CA SER A 178 9.60 -16.13 -22.36
C SER A 178 10.28 -16.96 -23.47
N LEU A 179 9.62 -17.99 -23.98
CA LEU A 179 10.14 -18.87 -25.02
C LEU A 179 9.76 -18.48 -26.45
N GLY A 180 8.68 -17.74 -26.65
CA GLY A 180 8.08 -17.55 -27.98
C GLY A 180 8.39 -16.23 -28.68
N ASN A 181 8.79 -15.17 -27.99
CA ASN A 181 9.09 -13.88 -28.62
C ASN A 181 9.79 -12.93 -27.64
N ILE A 182 11.03 -12.59 -27.93
CA ILE A 182 11.90 -11.76 -27.07
C ILE A 182 11.35 -10.34 -26.91
N GLU A 183 10.57 -9.83 -27.87
CA GLU A 183 10.09 -8.44 -27.89
C GLU A 183 8.86 -8.17 -27.00
N SER A 184 8.18 -9.17 -26.49
CA SER A 184 6.97 -8.98 -25.70
C SER A 184 7.08 -9.57 -24.30
N SER A 185 7.82 -8.92 -23.43
CA SER A 185 7.84 -9.26 -22.00
C SER A 185 6.45 -9.14 -21.38
N ILE A 186 6.06 -10.15 -20.61
CA ILE A 186 4.82 -10.09 -19.82
C ILE A 186 5.17 -9.56 -18.45
N ASN A 187 4.60 -8.42 -18.11
CA ASN A 187 4.74 -7.89 -16.76
C ASN A 187 3.74 -8.56 -15.81
N LEU A 188 4.23 -8.97 -14.66
CA LEU A 188 3.42 -9.44 -13.57
C LEU A 188 3.17 -8.26 -12.61
N TYR A 189 1.91 -7.93 -12.36
CA TYR A 189 1.51 -6.91 -11.41
C TYR A 189 1.08 -7.56 -10.11
N LEU A 190 1.56 -7.00 -9.00
CA LEU A 190 1.32 -7.54 -7.68
C LEU A 190 0.92 -6.40 -6.73
N LYS A 191 -0.13 -6.66 -5.96
CA LYS A 191 -0.54 -5.84 -4.82
C LYS A 191 -0.35 -6.66 -3.56
N LEU A 192 0.44 -6.17 -2.62
CA LEU A 192 0.65 -6.75 -1.32
C LEU A 192 -0.05 -5.86 -0.29
N THR A 193 -1.02 -6.41 0.43
CA THR A 193 -1.68 -5.75 1.56
C THR A 193 -1.27 -6.43 2.86
N TYR A 194 -1.12 -5.66 3.92
CA TYR A 194 -0.75 -6.16 5.24
C TYR A 194 -1.22 -5.20 6.33
N ASN A 195 -1.36 -5.71 7.55
CA ASN A 195 -1.53 -4.91 8.75
C ASN A 195 -0.15 -4.70 9.39
N ASP A 196 0.17 -3.45 9.73
CA ASP A 196 1.40 -3.12 10.45
C ASP A 196 1.29 -3.38 11.96
N THR A 197 2.31 -2.99 12.71
CA THR A 197 2.35 -3.13 14.18
C THR A 197 1.24 -2.36 14.91
N PHE A 198 0.61 -1.39 14.25
CA PHE A 198 -0.49 -0.59 14.79
C PHE A 198 -1.85 -1.07 14.30
N ASP A 199 -1.92 -2.24 13.64
CA ASP A 199 -3.10 -2.79 12.96
C ASP A 199 -3.67 -1.86 11.86
N GLU A 200 -2.84 -0.94 11.33
CA GLU A 200 -3.20 -0.13 10.17
C GLU A 200 -2.98 -0.93 8.89
N GLN A 201 -4.02 -1.01 8.06
CA GLN A 201 -3.92 -1.69 6.77
C GLN A 201 -3.14 -0.84 5.77
N ASN A 202 -2.09 -1.43 5.22
CA ASN A 202 -1.22 -0.84 4.22
C ASN A 202 -1.26 -1.63 2.91
N ALA A 203 -0.88 -0.98 1.80
CA ALA A 203 -0.76 -1.64 0.52
C ALA A 203 0.50 -1.18 -0.22
N LEU A 204 1.20 -2.14 -0.82
CA LEU A 204 2.35 -1.93 -1.69
C LEU A 204 2.05 -2.52 -3.06
N TYR A 205 2.57 -1.88 -4.11
CA TYR A 205 2.29 -2.25 -5.48
C TYR A 205 3.60 -2.43 -6.23
N TYR A 206 3.71 -3.55 -6.94
CA TYR A 206 4.91 -3.94 -7.65
C TYR A 206 4.60 -4.33 -9.09
N GLN A 207 5.54 -4.03 -9.97
CA GLN A 207 5.64 -4.60 -11.31
C GLN A 207 6.90 -5.46 -11.37
N PHE A 208 6.75 -6.69 -11.81
CA PHE A 208 7.86 -7.60 -12.10
C PHE A 208 7.93 -7.82 -13.59
N THR A 209 9.11 -7.57 -14.15
CA THR A 209 9.38 -7.77 -15.58
C THR A 209 10.38 -8.90 -15.73
N PRO A 210 10.03 -10.00 -16.39
CA PRO A 210 10.99 -11.06 -16.66
C PRO A 210 12.00 -10.59 -17.71
N VAL A 211 13.27 -10.76 -17.40
CA VAL A 211 14.40 -10.48 -18.29
C VAL A 211 14.99 -11.80 -18.71
N VAL A 212 14.93 -12.05 -20.00
CA VAL A 212 15.42 -13.28 -20.60
C VAL A 212 16.82 -13.04 -21.11
N ASN A 213 17.77 -13.84 -20.63
CA ASN A 213 19.16 -13.81 -21.09
C ASN A 213 19.44 -15.09 -21.87
N PHE A 214 20.02 -14.92 -23.08
CA PHE A 214 20.51 -16.01 -23.88
C PHE A 214 22.04 -15.97 -23.90
N ASN A 215 22.65 -17.10 -23.63
CA ASN A 215 24.08 -17.27 -23.75
C ASN A 215 24.33 -18.62 -24.46
N ASP A 216 24.61 -18.58 -25.75
CA ASP A 216 24.77 -19.72 -26.64
C ASP A 216 23.60 -20.71 -26.58
N PHE A 217 23.66 -21.72 -25.71
CA PHE A 217 22.63 -22.75 -25.53
C PHE A 217 21.96 -22.65 -24.13
N ASP A 218 22.40 -21.71 -23.32
CA ASP A 218 21.87 -21.51 -21.99
C ASP A 218 20.87 -20.35 -21.99
N TYR A 219 19.78 -20.59 -21.34
CA TYR A 219 18.66 -19.68 -21.22
C TYR A 219 18.39 -19.41 -19.73
N SER A 220 18.45 -18.16 -19.33
CA SER A 220 18.10 -17.79 -17.97
C SER A 220 17.02 -16.71 -17.92
N ILE A 221 16.16 -16.78 -16.91
CA ILE A 221 15.18 -15.76 -16.61
C ILE A 221 15.53 -15.14 -15.26
N SER A 222 15.79 -13.87 -15.28
CA SER A 222 15.87 -13.03 -14.09
C SER A 222 14.67 -12.08 -14.04
N TRP A 223 14.46 -11.42 -12.90
CA TRP A 223 13.32 -10.55 -12.72
C TRP A 223 13.74 -9.15 -12.30
N MET A 224 13.24 -8.15 -13.00
CA MET A 224 13.32 -6.78 -12.57
C MET A 224 12.08 -6.41 -11.75
N GLN A 225 12.31 -5.95 -10.51
CA GLN A 225 11.27 -5.41 -9.63
C GLN A 225 11.23 -3.89 -9.72
N LYS A 226 10.03 -3.34 -9.88
CA LYS A 226 9.76 -1.91 -9.83
C LYS A 226 8.60 -1.65 -8.88
N ASN A 227 8.76 -0.70 -7.95
CA ASN A 227 7.63 -0.17 -7.17
C ASN A 227 6.80 0.75 -8.07
N ILE A 228 5.50 0.59 -8.04
CA ILE A 228 4.56 1.39 -8.83
C ILE A 228 3.53 2.07 -7.92
N SER A 229 2.83 3.07 -8.45
CA SER A 229 1.75 3.71 -7.71
C SER A 229 0.48 2.86 -7.72
N SER A 230 -0.40 3.07 -6.73
CA SER A 230 -1.74 2.47 -6.73
C SER A 230 -2.52 2.82 -8.00
N LYS A 231 -2.40 4.05 -8.48
CA LYS A 231 -3.05 4.52 -9.70
C LYS A 231 -2.61 3.68 -10.91
N GLU A 232 -1.29 3.51 -11.10
CA GLU A 232 -0.72 2.70 -12.19
C GLU A 232 -1.20 1.25 -12.12
N TYR A 233 -1.23 0.65 -10.92
CA TYR A 233 -1.72 -0.72 -10.71
C TYR A 233 -3.19 -0.87 -11.14
N TYR A 234 -4.07 0.02 -10.68
CA TYR A 234 -5.50 -0.07 -10.98
C TYR A 234 -5.82 0.28 -12.44
N GLU A 235 -5.06 1.18 -13.08
CA GLU A 235 -5.16 1.42 -14.52
C GLU A 235 -4.84 0.16 -15.31
N LYS A 236 -3.75 -0.54 -14.99
CA LYS A 236 -3.37 -1.80 -15.63
C LYS A 236 -4.38 -2.92 -15.38
N LEU A 237 -4.89 -3.03 -14.16
CA LEU A 237 -5.94 -3.99 -13.83
C LEU A 237 -7.22 -3.74 -14.62
N THR A 238 -7.62 -2.49 -14.78
CA THR A 238 -8.81 -2.09 -15.56
C THR A 238 -8.61 -2.40 -17.04
N GLN A 239 -7.46 -2.04 -17.61
CA GLN A 239 -7.12 -2.38 -18.99
C GLN A 239 -7.15 -3.90 -19.23
N PHE A 240 -6.59 -4.67 -18.32
CA PHE A 240 -6.59 -6.13 -18.40
C PHE A 240 -8.01 -6.71 -18.37
N LYS A 241 -8.87 -6.24 -17.46
CA LYS A 241 -10.28 -6.65 -17.40
C LYS A 241 -11.04 -6.30 -18.68
N ASN A 242 -10.81 -5.11 -19.24
CA ASN A 242 -11.44 -4.68 -20.48
C ASN A 242 -10.99 -5.53 -21.68
N ASN A 243 -9.72 -5.90 -21.73
CA ASN A 243 -9.20 -6.79 -22.77
C ASN A 243 -9.88 -8.18 -22.71
N ILE A 244 -10.06 -8.72 -21.49
CA ILE A 244 -10.78 -9.99 -21.29
C ILE A 244 -12.24 -9.85 -21.71
N ALA A 245 -12.94 -8.77 -21.30
CA ALA A 245 -14.33 -8.54 -21.67
C ALA A 245 -14.51 -8.41 -23.18
N SER A 246 -13.60 -7.71 -23.86
CA SER A 246 -13.61 -7.56 -25.31
C SER A 246 -13.42 -8.89 -26.05
N LEU A 247 -12.65 -9.80 -25.48
CA LEU A 247 -12.49 -11.15 -26.03
C LEU A 247 -13.79 -11.96 -25.91
N LYS A 248 -14.49 -11.85 -24.76
CA LYS A 248 -15.80 -12.52 -24.56
C LYS A 248 -16.86 -12.07 -25.56
N ASN A 249 -16.93 -10.76 -25.82
CA ASN A 249 -17.98 -10.17 -26.69
C ASN A 249 -17.77 -10.47 -28.17
N LYS A 250 -16.62 -11.02 -28.56
CA LYS A 250 -16.34 -11.41 -29.96
C LYS A 250 -16.61 -12.89 -30.25
N ARG A 251 -17.05 -13.64 -29.26
CA ARG A 251 -17.60 -15.01 -29.37
C ARG A 251 -19.11 -14.98 -29.57
#